data_332c04a3cd70efeeda5bea995b8a5f7f
#
_entry.id   332c04a3cd70efeeda5bea995b8a5f7f
#
_cell.length_a   1.000
_cell.length_b   1.000
_cell.length_c   1.000
_cell.angle_alpha   90.00
_cell.angle_beta   90.00
_cell.angle_gamma   90.00
#
_symmetry.space_group_name_H-M   'P 1'
#
loop_
_entity.id
_entity.type
_entity.pdbx_description
1 polymer ?
#
loop_
_entity_poly.entity_id
_entity_poly.type
_entity_poly.pdbx_seq_one_letter_code
_entity_poly.pdbx_strand_id
1 'polypeptide(L)'
;MLRLKINLRVRRSVRVKCPRHPRYNPEREGAGAIRGGCRHCLAMYDLYAGKLAVERSLQVLEQHITRCASFSAPVVRKEHA
;
A
#
# COMPACT_ATOMS: atom_id res chain seq x y z
N MET A 1 -0.95 12.67 27.75
CA MET A 1 -0.34 11.52 27.15
C MET A 1 -1.12 10.99 25.97
N LEU A 2 -0.46 10.69 24.89
CA LEU A 2 -1.13 10.20 23.70
C LEU A 2 -1.19 8.68 23.68
N ARG A 3 -2.37 8.14 23.48
CA ARG A 3 -2.53 6.74 23.41
C ARG A 3 -3.20 6.45 22.12
N LEU A 4 -2.52 5.83 21.20
CA LEU A 4 -3.01 5.63 19.89
C LEU A 4 -3.02 4.17 19.55
N LYS A 5 -4.18 3.66 19.23
CA LYS A 5 -4.30 2.28 18.89
C LYS A 5 -4.32 2.17 17.37
N ILE A 6 -3.37 1.49 16.82
CA ILE A 6 -3.27 1.33 15.38
C ILE A 6 -3.54 -0.09 14.99
N ASN A 7 -4.59 -0.30 14.21
CA ASN A 7 -4.98 -1.61 13.80
C ASN A 7 -5.11 -1.63 12.31
N LEU A 8 -4.08 -2.02 11.61
CA LEU A 8 -4.11 -2.07 10.18
C LEU A 8 -3.90 -3.48 9.71
N ARG A 9 -4.87 -4.01 9.01
CA ARG A 9 -4.79 -5.37 8.61
C ARG A 9 -5.46 -5.60 7.28
N VAL A 10 -4.71 -5.88 6.26
CA VAL A 10 -5.26 -6.24 4.98
C VAL A 10 -4.50 -7.43 4.45
N ARG A 11 -5.19 -8.54 4.30
CA ARG A 11 -4.57 -9.70 3.77
C ARG A 11 -5.44 -10.21 2.70
N ARG A 12 -5.18 -9.86 1.48
CA ARG A 12 -5.96 -10.31 0.36
C ARG A 12 -5.09 -10.56 -0.82
N SER A 13 -5.42 -11.59 -1.55
CA SER A 13 -4.75 -11.88 -2.77
C SER A 13 -5.76 -11.63 -3.86
N VAL A 14 -5.43 -10.75 -4.78
CA VAL A 14 -6.36 -10.38 -5.83
C VAL A 14 -5.75 -10.66 -7.19
N ARG A 15 -6.50 -11.33 -8.04
CA ARG A 15 -6.06 -11.60 -9.38
C ARG A 15 -6.98 -10.93 -10.32
N VAL A 16 -6.48 -10.06 -11.15
CA VAL A 16 -7.30 -9.34 -12.11
C VAL A 16 -6.66 -9.36 -13.47
N LYS A 17 -7.47 -9.30 -14.48
CA LYS A 17 -7.01 -9.37 -15.81
C LYS A 17 -8.03 -8.69 -16.69
N CYS A 18 -7.59 -7.87 -17.62
CA CYS A 18 -8.51 -7.24 -18.54
C CYS A 18 -8.83 -8.20 -19.68
N PRO A 19 -10.08 -8.50 -19.92
CA PRO A 19 -10.44 -9.42 -20.99
C PRO A 19 -10.05 -8.92 -22.37
N ARG A 20 -9.97 -7.62 -22.55
CA ARG A 20 -9.61 -7.06 -23.84
C ARG A 20 -8.13 -6.91 -24.01
N HIS A 21 -7.41 -6.75 -22.93
CA HIS A 21 -5.96 -6.54 -22.98
C HIS A 21 -5.31 -7.52 -22.02
N PRO A 22 -5.35 -8.80 -22.32
CA PRO A 22 -4.89 -9.80 -21.35
C PRO A 22 -3.41 -9.73 -20.98
N ARG A 23 -2.66 -9.00 -21.77
CA ARG A 23 -1.24 -8.88 -21.49
C ARG A 23 -0.88 -7.64 -20.69
N TYR A 24 -1.84 -6.77 -20.46
CA TYR A 24 -1.54 -5.55 -19.74
C TYR A 24 -1.18 -5.86 -18.29
N ASN A 25 -0.09 -5.31 -17.84
CA ASN A 25 0.37 -5.49 -16.47
C ASN A 25 0.81 -4.13 -15.94
N PRO A 26 0.03 -3.52 -15.04
CA PRO A 26 0.37 -2.19 -14.55
C PRO A 26 1.71 -2.13 -13.83
N GLU A 27 2.11 -3.25 -13.24
CA GLU A 27 3.35 -3.31 -12.52
C GLU A 27 4.53 -3.12 -13.45
N ARG A 28 4.44 -3.61 -14.67
CA ARG A 28 5.50 -3.48 -15.62
C ARG A 28 5.34 -2.30 -16.53
N GLU A 29 4.11 -1.98 -16.89
CA GLU A 29 3.90 -1.05 -17.98
C GLU A 29 3.36 0.29 -17.57
N GLY A 30 2.83 0.41 -16.38
CA GLY A 30 2.34 1.69 -15.91
C GLY A 30 1.08 2.16 -16.61
N ALA A 31 0.74 3.39 -16.37
CA ALA A 31 -0.48 3.96 -16.93
C ALA A 31 -0.36 4.25 -18.41
N GLY A 32 0.84 4.48 -18.88
CA GLY A 32 1.02 4.87 -20.27
C GLY A 32 0.66 3.80 -21.28
N ALA A 33 0.60 2.56 -20.86
CA ALA A 33 0.28 1.47 -21.77
C ALA A 33 -1.21 1.17 -21.86
N ILE A 34 -2.03 1.93 -21.14
CA ILE A 34 -3.47 1.73 -21.20
C ILE A 34 -3.96 2.24 -22.54
N ARG A 35 -4.59 1.36 -23.28
CA ARG A 35 -5.05 1.71 -24.60
C ARG A 35 -6.49 2.11 -24.63
N GLY A 36 -6.78 3.19 -25.37
CA GLY A 36 -8.14 3.61 -25.60
C GLY A 36 -8.94 3.89 -24.35
N GLY A 37 -8.29 4.27 -23.28
CA GLY A 37 -8.98 4.57 -22.05
C GLY A 37 -9.74 3.38 -21.48
N CYS A 38 -9.21 2.18 -21.66
CA CYS A 38 -9.89 0.98 -21.19
C CYS A 38 -10.16 1.05 -19.70
N ARG A 39 -11.41 0.92 -19.32
CA ARG A 39 -11.79 1.00 -17.92
C ARG A 39 -11.22 -0.10 -17.07
N HIS A 40 -11.15 -1.29 -17.63
CA HIS A 40 -10.61 -2.42 -16.87
C HIS A 40 -9.12 -2.23 -16.61
N CYS A 41 -8.38 -1.80 -17.62
CA CYS A 41 -6.96 -1.57 -17.45
C CYS A 41 -6.70 -0.44 -16.47
N LEU A 42 -7.53 0.60 -16.55
CA LEU A 42 -7.39 1.72 -15.64
C LEU A 42 -7.67 1.27 -14.21
N ALA A 43 -8.69 0.48 -14.00
CA ALA A 43 -9.00 -0.03 -12.68
C ALA A 43 -7.86 -0.89 -12.13
N MET A 44 -7.24 -1.67 -12.99
CA MET A 44 -6.09 -2.48 -12.58
C MET A 44 -4.92 -1.61 -12.18
N TYR A 45 -4.70 -0.54 -12.93
CA TYR A 45 -3.64 0.38 -12.60
C TYR A 45 -3.93 1.07 -11.28
N ASP A 46 -5.17 1.46 -11.04
CA ASP A 46 -5.55 2.12 -9.79
C ASP A 46 -5.35 1.18 -8.61
N LEU A 47 -5.66 -0.08 -8.79
CA LEU A 47 -5.46 -1.07 -7.75
C LEU A 47 -3.97 -1.18 -7.40
N TYR A 48 -3.14 -1.28 -8.40
CA TYR A 48 -1.70 -1.38 -8.20
C TYR A 48 -1.15 -0.10 -7.54
N ALA A 49 -1.55 1.06 -8.03
CA ALA A 49 -1.10 2.32 -7.48
C ALA A 49 -1.56 2.47 -6.03
N GLY A 50 -2.78 2.02 -5.74
CA GLY A 50 -3.30 2.08 -4.38
C GLY A 50 -2.50 1.20 -3.44
N LYS A 51 -2.11 0.02 -3.92
CA LYS A 51 -1.28 -0.86 -3.12
C LYS A 51 0.04 -0.19 -2.78
N LEU A 52 0.68 0.43 -3.76
CA LEU A 52 1.94 1.11 -3.52
C LEU A 52 1.77 2.27 -2.55
N ALA A 53 0.68 3.00 -2.66
CA ALA A 53 0.44 4.12 -1.77
C ALA A 53 0.28 3.66 -0.34
N VAL A 54 -0.43 2.56 -0.14
CA VAL A 54 -0.62 2.03 1.20
C VAL A 54 0.71 1.54 1.78
N GLU A 55 1.48 0.85 0.98
CA GLU A 55 2.78 0.35 1.45
C GLU A 55 3.70 1.48 1.84
N ARG A 56 3.69 2.55 1.05
CA ARG A 56 4.51 3.70 1.35
C ARG A 56 4.04 4.37 2.63
N SER A 57 2.73 4.49 2.81
CA SER A 57 2.18 5.11 4.00
C SER A 57 2.52 4.31 5.24
N LEU A 58 2.50 2.99 5.13
CA LEU A 58 2.86 2.15 6.26
C LEU A 58 4.31 2.33 6.65
N GLN A 59 5.18 2.45 5.68
CA GLN A 59 6.59 2.69 5.97
C GLN A 59 6.79 4.01 6.70
N VAL A 60 6.11 5.04 6.26
CA VAL A 60 6.22 6.34 6.89
C VAL A 60 5.66 6.29 8.31
N LEU A 61 4.53 5.61 8.48
CA LEU A 61 3.94 5.46 9.79
C LEU A 61 4.91 4.77 10.75
N GLU A 62 5.55 3.72 10.28
CA GLU A 62 6.50 3.01 11.12
C GLU A 62 7.68 3.86 11.51
N GLN A 63 8.11 4.72 10.60
CA GLN A 63 9.19 5.64 10.93
C GLN A 63 8.76 6.61 12.00
N HIS A 64 7.52 7.08 11.94
CA HIS A 64 7.01 7.99 12.96
C HIS A 64 6.92 7.29 14.32
N ILE A 65 6.47 6.05 14.32
CA ILE A 65 6.38 5.29 15.55
C ILE A 65 7.76 5.12 16.18
N THR A 66 8.72 4.77 15.36
CA THR A 66 10.09 4.58 15.84
C THR A 66 10.65 5.88 16.42
N ARG A 67 10.36 6.98 15.76
CA ARG A 67 10.85 8.26 16.22
C ARG A 67 10.26 8.62 17.58
N CYS A 68 8.96 8.39 17.74
CA CYS A 68 8.33 8.67 19.02
C CYS A 68 8.85 7.75 20.11
N ALA A 69 9.09 6.52 19.76
CA ALA A 69 9.63 5.57 20.72
C ALA A 69 11.02 5.99 21.19
N SER A 70 11.79 6.62 20.30
CA SER A 70 13.10 7.10 20.70
C SER A 70 13.02 8.20 21.72
N PHE A 71 12.01 9.04 21.63
CA PHE A 71 11.86 10.10 22.59
C PHE A 71 11.44 9.57 23.95
N SER A 72 10.66 8.51 23.96
CA SER A 72 10.21 7.96 25.20
C SER A 72 10.99 6.76 25.52
N ALA A 73 12.19 6.77 25.13
CA ALA A 73 13.01 5.62 25.22
C ALA A 73 12.89 4.72 26.35
N PRO A 74 12.92 5.14 27.51
CA PRO A 74 12.99 4.19 28.57
C PRO A 74 11.83 3.27 28.59
N VAL A 75 10.77 3.63 28.00
CA VAL A 75 9.69 2.86 28.11
C VAL A 75 9.37 2.00 27.04
N VAL A 76 10.06 2.07 26.07
CA VAL A 76 9.76 1.28 25.00
C VAL A 76 9.78 -0.11 25.16
N ARG A 77 8.86 -0.75 24.80
CA ARG A 77 8.85 -2.04 24.95
C ARG A 77 8.29 -2.49 23.77
N LYS A 78 8.65 -3.23 23.14
CA LYS A 78 8.23 -3.70 22.09
C LYS A 78 7.32 -4.59 22.16
N GLU A 79 6.55 -4.61 22.09
CA GLU A 79 5.72 -5.45 22.29
C GLU A 79 5.26 -5.91 21.31
N HIS A 80 5.19 -6.20 20.68
CA HIS A 80 4.88 -6.72 19.81
C HIS A 80 4.12 -7.16 19.61
N ALA A 81 4.02 -7.18 19.43
CA ALA A 81 3.54 -7.47 19.32
C ALA A 81 3.13 -7.49 18.79
#